data_96c07343e5a9ddd60d0d1538447e926d
#
_entry.id   96c07343e5a9ddd60d0d1538447e926d
#
_cell.length_a   1.000
_cell.length_b   1.000
_cell.length_c   1.000
_cell.angle_alpha   90.00
_cell.angle_beta   90.00
_cell.angle_gamma   90.00
#
_symmetry.space_group_name_H-M   'P 1'
#
loop_
_entity.id
_entity.type
_entity.pdbx_description
1 polymer ?
#
loop_
_entity_poly.entity_id
_entity_poly.type
_entity_poly.pdbx_seq_one_letter_code
_entity_poly.pdbx_strand_id
1 'polypeptide(L)'
;VAKSAADRGVLAVLHPHVGTMIETGDEIQQVLHGSSISLCLDTGHLLIGGTDPAELARQAPERIAHVHLKDVDSTIAARVQSGQLTYSEAVKLRMYRPLGQGDVDVPAIIEHLWANGYGGWYTLEQDTILTEEPRDEGPLADVRTSAEYLRRVLGQLH
;
A
#
# COMPACT_ATOMS: atom_id res chain seq x y z
N VAL A 1 7.11 21.06 -6.86
CA VAL A 1 6.15 20.10 -7.46
C VAL A 1 4.76 20.34 -6.92
N ALA A 2 4.48 20.23 -5.60
CA ALA A 2 3.15 20.35 -5.01
C ALA A 2 2.44 21.67 -5.39
N LYS A 3 3.14 22.83 -5.28
CA LYS A 3 2.59 24.13 -5.68
C LYS A 3 2.17 24.16 -7.17
N SER A 4 3.04 23.66 -8.06
CA SER A 4 2.74 23.67 -9.51
C SER A 4 1.59 22.72 -9.88
N ALA A 5 1.37 21.67 -9.11
CA ALA A 5 0.21 20.79 -9.26
C ALA A 5 -1.06 21.48 -8.77
N ALA A 6 -1.02 22.10 -7.59
CA ALA A 6 -2.14 22.84 -7.01
C ALA A 6 -2.61 23.99 -7.91
N ASP A 7 -1.67 24.74 -8.52
CA ASP A 7 -1.97 25.79 -9.50
C ASP A 7 -2.75 25.28 -10.74
N ARG A 8 -2.84 23.95 -10.92
CA ARG A 8 -3.58 23.26 -12.00
C ARG A 8 -4.74 22.42 -11.49
N GLY A 9 -5.13 22.57 -10.22
CA GLY A 9 -6.21 21.80 -9.60
C GLY A 9 -5.88 20.31 -9.38
N VAL A 10 -4.59 19.95 -9.34
CA VAL A 10 -4.11 18.57 -9.10
C VAL A 10 -3.51 18.49 -7.71
N LEU A 11 -3.94 17.49 -6.93
CA LEU A 11 -3.33 17.15 -5.65
C LEU A 11 -2.09 16.26 -5.89
N ALA A 12 -0.91 16.76 -5.51
CA ALA A 12 0.30 15.95 -5.50
C ALA A 12 0.40 15.19 -4.17
N VAL A 13 0.66 13.90 -4.25
CA VAL A 13 0.94 13.05 -3.09
C VAL A 13 2.34 12.46 -3.20
N LEU A 14 2.99 12.23 -2.07
CA LEU A 14 4.23 11.47 -2.01
C LEU A 14 3.88 10.02 -1.77
N HIS A 15 4.47 9.14 -2.56
CA HIS A 15 4.29 7.70 -2.46
C HIS A 15 5.60 7.07 -1.92
N PRO A 16 5.68 6.72 -0.62
CA PRO A 16 6.79 5.92 -0.11
C PRO A 16 6.85 4.58 -0.82
N HIS A 17 8.02 4.20 -1.32
CA HIS A 17 8.13 3.04 -2.20
C HIS A 17 9.49 2.37 -2.04
N VAL A 18 9.50 1.04 -1.98
CA VAL A 18 10.71 0.22 -1.89
C VAL A 18 11.68 0.53 -3.03
N GLY A 19 12.96 0.72 -2.70
CA GLY A 19 14.00 1.04 -3.66
C GLY A 19 14.03 2.52 -4.09
N THR A 20 13.32 3.41 -3.40
CA THR A 20 13.35 4.86 -3.65
C THR A 20 13.95 5.64 -2.48
N MET A 21 13.97 6.97 -2.56
CA MET A 21 14.53 7.85 -1.53
C MET A 21 13.68 7.91 -0.25
N ILE A 22 12.42 7.58 -0.33
CA ILE A 22 11.51 7.52 0.82
C ILE A 22 10.91 6.12 0.85
N GLU A 23 11.47 5.27 1.70
CA GLU A 23 11.12 3.87 1.83
C GLU A 23 10.82 3.50 3.28
N THR A 24 11.71 3.89 4.20
CA THR A 24 11.68 3.48 5.61
C THR A 24 10.80 4.39 6.47
N GLY A 25 10.39 3.88 7.65
CA GLY A 25 9.62 4.66 8.62
C GLY A 25 10.31 5.96 9.03
N ASP A 26 11.63 5.96 9.23
CA ASP A 26 12.39 7.17 9.61
C ASP A 26 12.33 8.23 8.50
N GLU A 27 12.44 7.83 7.24
CA GLU A 27 12.34 8.74 6.09
C GLU A 27 10.91 9.29 5.96
N ILE A 28 9.89 8.46 6.18
CA ILE A 28 8.50 8.89 6.21
C ILE A 28 8.27 9.91 7.33
N GLN A 29 8.80 9.68 8.52
CA GLN A 29 8.71 10.63 9.63
C GLN A 29 9.39 11.96 9.30
N GLN A 30 10.54 11.95 8.61
CA GLN A 30 11.17 13.19 8.13
C GLN A 30 10.27 13.96 7.16
N VAL A 31 9.57 13.28 6.25
CA VAL A 31 8.60 13.90 5.35
C VAL A 31 7.41 14.46 6.11
N LEU A 32 6.86 13.74 7.08
CA LEU A 32 5.72 14.19 7.90
C LEU A 32 6.06 15.44 8.70
N HIS A 33 7.28 15.52 9.28
CA HIS A 33 7.72 16.67 10.06
C HIS A 33 8.23 17.83 9.19
N GLY A 34 8.88 17.53 8.06
CA GLY A 34 9.56 18.52 7.23
C GLY A 34 8.74 19.12 6.11
N SER A 35 7.53 18.63 5.86
CA SER A 35 6.68 19.09 4.75
C SER A 35 5.19 18.96 5.07
N SER A 36 4.38 19.64 4.26
CA SER A 36 2.91 19.50 4.29
C SER A 36 2.37 18.63 3.16
N ILE A 37 3.24 17.93 2.42
CA ILE A 37 2.80 17.08 1.31
C ILE A 37 1.96 15.92 1.84
N SER A 38 0.83 15.65 1.18
CA SER A 38 0.02 14.47 1.48
C SER A 38 0.70 13.19 1.02
N LEU A 39 0.33 12.08 1.62
CA LEU A 39 0.88 10.76 1.30
C LEU A 39 -0.11 9.93 0.48
N CYS A 40 0.42 9.12 -0.41
CA CYS A 40 -0.20 7.89 -0.85
C CYS A 40 0.21 6.77 0.13
N LEU A 41 -0.74 6.25 0.88
CA LEU A 41 -0.50 5.11 1.75
C LEU A 41 -0.58 3.85 0.90
N ASP A 42 0.58 3.28 0.58
CA ASP A 42 0.69 1.97 -0.08
C ASP A 42 1.00 0.91 0.96
N THR A 43 0.03 0.04 1.23
CA THR A 43 0.12 -0.93 2.31
C THR A 43 1.25 -1.94 2.12
N GLY A 44 1.54 -2.31 0.87
CA GLY A 44 2.59 -3.27 0.56
C GLY A 44 3.97 -2.67 0.67
N HIS A 45 4.21 -1.51 0.04
CA HIS A 45 5.52 -0.87 0.09
C HIS A 45 5.90 -0.45 1.51
N LEU A 46 4.94 0.03 2.31
CA LEU A 46 5.16 0.36 3.72
C LEU A 46 5.61 -0.87 4.51
N LEU A 47 4.86 -1.98 4.40
CA LEU A 47 5.21 -3.20 5.13
C LEU A 47 6.60 -3.73 4.75
N ILE A 48 6.92 -3.76 3.45
CA ILE A 48 8.22 -4.21 2.95
C ILE A 48 9.33 -3.25 3.39
N GLY A 49 9.07 -1.94 3.46
CA GLY A 49 9.99 -0.92 3.98
C GLY A 49 10.13 -0.94 5.52
N GLY A 50 9.44 -1.86 6.21
CA GLY A 50 9.52 -2.01 7.66
C GLY A 50 8.61 -1.07 8.45
N THR A 51 7.62 -0.45 7.79
CA THR A 51 6.63 0.43 8.41
C THR A 51 5.29 -0.29 8.48
N ASP A 52 4.66 -0.31 9.65
CA ASP A 52 3.27 -0.80 9.78
C ASP A 52 2.30 0.21 9.14
N PRO A 53 1.60 -0.17 8.06
CA PRO A 53 0.68 0.73 7.38
C PRO A 53 -0.56 1.08 8.21
N ALA A 54 -1.01 0.21 9.12
CA ALA A 54 -2.12 0.50 10.02
C ALA A 54 -1.72 1.53 11.06
N GLU A 55 -0.51 1.42 11.60
CA GLU A 55 0.04 2.41 12.52
C GLU A 55 0.21 3.78 11.86
N LEU A 56 0.71 3.84 10.62
CA LEU A 56 0.81 5.09 9.87
C LEU A 56 -0.56 5.72 9.62
N ALA A 57 -1.55 4.92 9.24
CA ALA A 57 -2.93 5.39 9.05
C ALA A 57 -3.52 5.96 10.35
N ARG A 58 -3.17 5.39 11.51
CA ARG A 58 -3.59 5.85 12.82
C ARG A 58 -2.88 7.13 13.26
N GLN A 59 -1.60 7.26 12.97
CA GLN A 59 -0.75 8.40 13.40
C GLN A 59 -1.03 9.68 12.61
N ALA A 60 -1.29 9.56 11.31
CA ALA A 60 -1.38 10.71 10.43
C ALA A 60 -2.50 10.58 9.38
N PRO A 61 -3.76 10.28 9.81
CA PRO A 61 -4.85 10.05 8.86
C PRO A 61 -5.13 11.27 7.98
N GLU A 62 -4.97 12.48 8.50
CA GLU A 62 -5.18 13.74 7.78
C GLU A 62 -4.14 13.99 6.67
N ARG A 63 -3.03 13.24 6.70
CA ARG A 63 -1.97 13.31 5.69
C ARG A 63 -2.18 12.33 4.55
N ILE A 64 -3.09 11.37 4.71
CA ILE A 64 -3.38 10.34 3.69
C ILE A 64 -4.42 10.89 2.72
N ALA A 65 -4.02 11.08 1.46
CA ALA A 65 -4.90 11.59 0.41
C ALA A 65 -5.13 10.59 -0.73
N HIS A 66 -4.40 9.51 -0.76
CA HIS A 66 -4.58 8.38 -1.68
C HIS A 66 -4.16 7.07 -1.01
N VAL A 67 -4.76 5.96 -1.42
CA VAL A 67 -4.45 4.64 -0.85
C VAL A 67 -4.27 3.62 -1.96
N HIS A 68 -3.14 2.90 -1.90
CA HIS A 68 -2.91 1.68 -2.65
C HIS A 68 -3.02 0.50 -1.69
N LEU A 69 -3.89 -0.44 -2.02
CA LEU A 69 -4.08 -1.65 -1.24
C LEU A 69 -3.34 -2.82 -1.90
N LYS A 70 -2.31 -3.28 -1.22
CA LYS A 70 -1.55 -4.50 -1.51
C LYS A 70 -1.52 -5.35 -0.25
N ASP A 71 -1.78 -6.63 -0.36
CA ASP A 71 -1.56 -7.56 0.74
C ASP A 71 -0.25 -8.32 0.55
N VAL A 72 0.43 -8.61 1.63
CA VAL A 72 1.83 -9.06 1.61
C VAL A 72 2.02 -10.24 2.56
N ASP A 73 2.77 -11.23 2.09
CA ASP A 73 3.34 -12.28 2.94
C ASP A 73 4.54 -11.70 3.72
N SER A 74 4.35 -11.46 5.01
CA SER A 74 5.34 -10.83 5.89
C SER A 74 6.62 -11.65 6.02
N THR A 75 6.54 -12.98 5.89
CA THR A 75 7.70 -13.87 5.93
C THR A 75 8.63 -13.63 4.72
N ILE A 76 8.04 -13.42 3.54
CA ILE A 76 8.80 -13.11 2.33
C ILE A 76 9.32 -11.67 2.40
N ALA A 77 8.50 -10.72 2.88
CA ALA A 77 8.91 -9.33 3.07
C ALA A 77 10.13 -9.21 4.01
N ALA A 78 10.16 -9.94 5.12
CA ALA A 78 11.29 -9.98 6.04
C ALA A 78 12.60 -10.45 5.37
N ARG A 79 12.52 -11.32 4.38
CA ARG A 79 13.69 -11.75 3.60
C ARG A 79 14.21 -10.66 2.65
N VAL A 80 13.33 -9.78 2.16
CA VAL A 80 13.74 -8.59 1.41
C VAL A 80 14.41 -7.60 2.35
N GLN A 81 13.80 -7.30 3.49
CA GLN A 81 14.35 -6.39 4.51
C GLN A 81 15.74 -6.82 4.99
N SER A 82 15.96 -8.13 5.16
CA SER A 82 17.27 -8.67 5.58
C SER A 82 18.29 -8.81 4.43
N GLY A 83 17.92 -8.45 3.20
CA GLY A 83 18.79 -8.59 2.03
C GLY A 83 18.99 -10.04 1.54
N GLN A 84 18.20 -10.99 2.05
CA GLN A 84 18.24 -12.39 1.60
C GLN A 84 17.58 -12.60 0.24
N LEU A 85 16.67 -11.72 -0.14
CA LEU A 85 16.01 -11.68 -1.43
C LEU A 85 16.07 -10.28 -2.01
N THR A 86 16.23 -10.18 -3.31
CA THR A 86 15.90 -8.94 -4.02
C THR A 86 14.38 -8.79 -4.09
N TYR A 87 13.91 -7.56 -4.25
CA TYR A 87 12.49 -7.27 -4.44
C TYR A 87 11.87 -8.10 -5.59
N SER A 88 12.56 -8.17 -6.74
CA SER A 88 12.08 -8.94 -7.90
C SER A 88 11.98 -10.45 -7.64
N GLU A 89 12.90 -11.02 -6.86
CA GLU A 89 12.81 -12.43 -6.45
C GLU A 89 11.62 -12.66 -5.53
N ALA A 90 11.37 -11.76 -4.59
CA ALA A 90 10.23 -11.84 -3.69
C ALA A 90 8.89 -11.76 -4.44
N VAL A 91 8.77 -10.86 -5.43
CA VAL A 91 7.57 -10.79 -6.28
C VAL A 91 7.36 -12.09 -7.06
N LYS A 92 8.43 -12.70 -7.61
CA LYS A 92 8.35 -14.03 -8.26
C LYS A 92 7.89 -15.12 -7.31
N LEU A 93 8.26 -15.03 -6.03
CA LEU A 93 7.82 -15.94 -4.97
C LEU A 93 6.40 -15.64 -4.46
N ARG A 94 5.65 -14.77 -5.15
CA ARG A 94 4.29 -14.36 -4.79
C ARG A 94 4.23 -13.71 -3.41
N MET A 95 5.15 -12.80 -3.11
CA MET A 95 5.13 -11.98 -1.91
C MET A 95 3.82 -11.19 -1.80
N TYR A 96 3.31 -10.67 -2.92
CA TYR A 96 2.00 -10.05 -2.98
C TYR A 96 0.89 -11.09 -3.06
N ARG A 97 -0.08 -10.98 -2.16
CA ARG A 97 -1.23 -11.86 -2.01
C ARG A 97 -2.52 -11.12 -2.39
N PRO A 98 -3.57 -11.83 -2.81
CA PRO A 98 -4.90 -11.23 -2.84
C PRO A 98 -5.26 -10.66 -1.47
N LEU A 99 -6.00 -9.54 -1.42
CA LEU A 99 -6.40 -8.92 -0.16
C LEU A 99 -7.11 -9.92 0.76
N GLY A 100 -6.70 -9.94 2.02
CA GLY A 100 -7.19 -10.85 3.05
C GLY A 100 -6.51 -12.22 3.04
N GLN A 101 -5.48 -12.43 2.23
CA GLN A 101 -4.68 -13.66 2.18
C GLN A 101 -3.21 -13.44 2.57
N GLY A 102 -2.83 -12.21 2.88
CA GLY A 102 -1.55 -11.83 3.45
C GLY A 102 -1.69 -11.40 4.91
N ASP A 103 -0.73 -10.61 5.37
CA ASP A 103 -0.58 -10.22 6.77
C ASP A 103 -0.88 -8.74 7.01
N VAL A 104 -1.33 -7.98 6.01
CA VAL A 104 -1.72 -6.57 6.18
C VAL A 104 -3.09 -6.47 6.82
N ASP A 105 -3.22 -5.71 7.90
CA ASP A 105 -4.50 -5.44 8.54
C ASP A 105 -5.31 -4.38 7.75
N VAL A 106 -5.78 -4.78 6.57
CA VAL A 106 -6.58 -3.93 5.68
C VAL A 106 -7.85 -3.39 6.35
N PRO A 107 -8.61 -4.18 7.15
CA PRO A 107 -9.76 -3.66 7.87
C PRO A 107 -9.42 -2.51 8.80
N ALA A 108 -8.40 -2.65 9.65
CA ALA A 108 -8.00 -1.61 10.59
C ALA A 108 -7.59 -0.32 9.87
N ILE A 109 -6.86 -0.43 8.75
CA ILE A 109 -6.49 0.73 7.92
C ILE A 109 -7.75 1.47 7.43
N ILE A 110 -8.68 0.73 6.85
CA ILE A 110 -9.90 1.30 6.27
C ILE A 110 -10.77 1.93 7.37
N GLU A 111 -10.94 1.25 8.51
CA GLU A 111 -11.69 1.77 9.66
C GLU A 111 -11.11 3.07 10.19
N HIS A 112 -9.78 3.14 10.39
CA HIS A 112 -9.12 4.36 10.84
C HIS A 112 -9.27 5.52 9.87
N LEU A 113 -9.07 5.27 8.59
CA LEU A 113 -9.21 6.29 7.56
C LEU A 113 -10.67 6.77 7.45
N TRP A 114 -11.63 5.86 7.46
CA TRP A 114 -13.07 6.18 7.44
C TRP A 114 -13.47 7.01 8.65
N ALA A 115 -13.08 6.61 9.85
CA ALA A 115 -13.38 7.33 11.09
C ALA A 115 -12.81 8.76 11.11
N ASN A 116 -11.75 9.02 10.33
CA ASN A 116 -11.13 10.32 10.17
C ASN A 116 -11.56 11.06 8.89
N GLY A 117 -12.64 10.62 8.24
CA GLY A 117 -13.25 11.32 7.11
C GLY A 117 -12.55 11.14 5.77
N TYR A 118 -11.74 10.10 5.60
CA TYR A 118 -11.16 9.80 4.30
C TYR A 118 -12.23 9.46 3.28
N GLY A 119 -12.34 10.26 2.22
CA GLY A 119 -13.27 10.08 1.11
C GLY A 119 -12.58 9.85 -0.24
N GLY A 120 -11.31 9.48 -0.22
CA GLY A 120 -10.51 9.23 -1.43
C GLY A 120 -10.70 7.83 -2.01
N TRP A 121 -9.85 7.48 -2.96
CA TRP A 121 -9.88 6.20 -3.65
C TRP A 121 -9.05 5.13 -2.92
N TYR A 122 -9.57 3.92 -2.90
CA TYR A 122 -8.82 2.70 -2.59
C TYR A 122 -8.47 2.02 -3.91
N THR A 123 -7.22 2.10 -4.31
CA THR A 123 -6.71 1.47 -5.55
C THR A 123 -6.21 0.07 -5.22
N LEU A 124 -6.75 -0.94 -5.90
CA LEU A 124 -6.22 -2.30 -5.81
C LEU A 124 -4.99 -2.44 -6.69
N GLU A 125 -3.89 -2.91 -6.13
CA GLU A 125 -2.68 -3.22 -6.88
C GLU A 125 -2.25 -4.67 -6.65
N GLN A 126 -1.96 -5.37 -7.74
CA GLN A 126 -1.54 -6.77 -7.72
C GLN A 126 -0.27 -6.93 -8.54
N ASP A 127 0.88 -6.76 -7.89
CA ASP A 127 2.17 -6.92 -8.55
C ASP A 127 2.49 -8.39 -8.75
N THR A 128 2.76 -8.76 -9.99
CA THR A 128 3.09 -10.12 -10.39
C THR A 128 4.12 -10.11 -11.51
N ILE A 129 5.12 -10.98 -11.42
CA ILE A 129 6.06 -11.26 -12.51
C ILE A 129 5.63 -12.55 -13.19
N LEU A 130 5.13 -12.43 -14.42
CA LEU A 130 4.79 -13.59 -15.25
C LEU A 130 6.05 -14.12 -15.92
N THR A 131 6.32 -15.42 -15.72
CA THR A 131 7.43 -16.11 -16.38
C THR A 131 6.97 -16.91 -17.61
N GLU A 132 5.69 -17.12 -17.74
CA GLU A 132 4.99 -17.76 -18.85
C GLU A 132 3.60 -17.17 -19.00
N GLU A 133 2.93 -17.44 -20.09
CA GLU A 133 1.53 -17.04 -20.28
C GLU A 133 0.64 -17.74 -19.24
N PRO A 134 -0.20 -17.00 -18.50
CA PRO A 134 -1.03 -17.59 -17.48
C PRO A 134 -1.97 -18.64 -18.07
N ARG A 135 -2.11 -19.78 -17.39
CA ARG A 135 -3.22 -20.70 -17.61
C ARG A 135 -4.43 -20.15 -16.87
N ASP A 136 -5.60 -20.27 -17.45
CA ASP A 136 -6.85 -19.72 -16.89
C ASP A 136 -6.80 -18.18 -16.69
N GLU A 137 -7.41 -17.67 -15.61
CA GLU A 137 -7.52 -16.23 -15.37
C GLU A 137 -6.22 -15.57 -14.86
N GLY A 138 -5.24 -16.38 -14.39
CA GLY A 138 -3.99 -15.85 -13.85
C GLY A 138 -4.20 -14.74 -12.80
N PRO A 139 -3.47 -13.59 -12.91
CA PRO A 139 -3.58 -12.49 -11.95
C PRO A 139 -4.98 -11.87 -11.86
N LEU A 140 -5.84 -12.03 -12.86
CA LEU A 140 -7.20 -11.51 -12.82
C LEU A 140 -8.04 -12.18 -11.71
N ALA A 141 -7.81 -13.46 -11.44
CA ALA A 141 -8.46 -14.16 -10.32
C ALA A 141 -8.08 -13.53 -8.97
N ASP A 142 -6.81 -13.18 -8.80
CA ASP A 142 -6.30 -12.52 -7.59
C ASP A 142 -6.95 -11.13 -7.39
N VAL A 143 -7.08 -10.35 -8.48
CA VAL A 143 -7.75 -9.04 -8.44
C VAL A 143 -9.23 -9.17 -8.12
N ARG A 144 -9.93 -10.17 -8.66
CA ARG A 144 -11.34 -10.42 -8.32
C ARG A 144 -11.51 -10.75 -6.84
N THR A 145 -10.66 -11.63 -6.32
CA THR A 145 -10.64 -11.99 -4.89
C THR A 145 -10.44 -10.75 -4.02
N SER A 146 -9.47 -9.91 -4.38
CA SER A 146 -9.19 -8.65 -3.69
C SER A 146 -10.38 -7.68 -3.73
N ALA A 147 -11.03 -7.55 -4.88
CA ALA A 147 -12.20 -6.67 -5.03
C ALA A 147 -13.41 -7.15 -4.21
N GLU A 148 -13.64 -8.45 -4.14
CA GLU A 148 -14.71 -9.04 -3.32
C GLU A 148 -14.41 -8.85 -1.82
N TYR A 149 -13.16 -9.05 -1.41
CA TYR A 149 -12.73 -8.80 -0.04
C TYR A 149 -12.95 -7.34 0.34
N LEU A 150 -12.46 -6.40 -0.47
CA LEU A 150 -12.61 -4.96 -0.20
C LEU A 150 -14.07 -4.54 -0.09
N ARG A 151 -14.95 -5.03 -0.98
CA ARG A 151 -16.40 -4.73 -0.90
C ARG A 151 -17.01 -5.20 0.41
N ARG A 152 -16.59 -6.36 0.95
CA ARG A 152 -17.08 -6.85 2.25
C ARG A 152 -16.61 -5.95 3.39
N VAL A 153 -15.33 -5.55 3.40
CA VAL A 153 -14.80 -4.64 4.42
C VAL A 153 -15.53 -3.30 4.40
N LEU A 154 -15.65 -2.68 3.23
CA LEU A 154 -16.37 -1.41 3.08
C LEU A 154 -17.87 -1.51 3.46
N GLY A 155 -18.49 -2.65 3.21
CA GLY A 155 -19.89 -2.90 3.59
C GLY A 155 -20.13 -3.03 5.10
N GLN A 156 -19.08 -3.12 5.91
CA GLN A 156 -19.15 -3.19 7.38
C GLN A 156 -18.98 -1.81 8.06
N LEU A 157 -18.62 -0.78 7.29
CA LEU A 157 -18.45 0.60 7.79
C LEU A 157 -19.81 1.29 7.90
N HIS A 158 -20.44 1.20 9.06
CA HIS A 158 -21.74 1.86 9.33
C HIS A 158 -21.81 2.45 10.73
#